data_72286f540f2448b4af9b6c1969a56fa5
#
_entry.id   72286f540f2448b4af9b6c1969a56fa5
#
_cell.length_a   1.000
_cell.length_b   1.000
_cell.length_c   1.000
_cell.angle_alpha   90.00
_cell.angle_beta   90.00
_cell.angle_gamma   90.00
#
_symmetry.space_group_name_H-M   'P 1'
#
loop_
_entity.id
_entity.type
_entity.pdbx_description
1 polymer ?
#
loop_
_entity_poly.entity_id
_entity_poly.type
_entity_poly.pdbx_seq_one_letter_code
_entity_poly.pdbx_strand_id
1 'polypeptide(L)'
;MIGISKLYCGTVEASDPLRYGRHSAKLPSHLLQFSEDKKPVVVWNMGQRCNLKCVHCYSHSQNREYAGELSTEEGRALIEDLARFGSPVILFSGGEPLLRKDLPDLARLARDRGVRAVISTNGTLVTPGMARELKKIGLSYVGVSLDGMEETNDRFRGVEGAFRAALQGIRNCQEAGIKVGLRFTINRRNSHDVPGIFDLLERENIPRVCFYHLVYAGRGSELIGEDLDHTETRRVVDLIIDRTKDLHSRGKAMEVLTVDNHSDGPCLYLRMAREGSSRAPEVMDLLRMNG
;
A
#
# COMPACT_ATOMS: atom_id res chain seq x y z
N MET A 1 4.19 7.28 5.62
CA MET A 1 4.16 5.79 5.68
C MET A 1 5.17 5.34 6.74
N ILE A 2 4.71 4.66 7.78
CA ILE A 2 5.52 4.23 8.92
C ILE A 2 5.78 2.72 8.81
N GLY A 3 7.06 2.33 8.78
CA GLY A 3 7.48 0.92 8.71
C GLY A 3 7.52 0.29 10.10
N ILE A 4 6.44 -0.34 10.55
CA ILE A 4 6.35 -0.96 11.88
C ILE A 4 7.42 -2.04 12.05
N SER A 5 7.53 -2.98 11.10
CA SER A 5 8.53 -4.03 11.11
C SER A 5 9.97 -3.47 11.15
N LYS A 6 10.26 -2.44 10.35
CA LYS A 6 11.56 -1.75 10.35
C LYS A 6 11.87 -1.10 11.69
N LEU A 7 10.97 -0.23 12.13
CA LEU A 7 11.23 0.62 13.28
C LEU A 7 11.21 -0.18 14.59
N TYR A 8 10.20 -1.05 14.78
CA TYR A 8 10.07 -1.79 16.02
C TYR A 8 10.97 -3.04 16.09
N CYS A 9 11.02 -3.82 15.00
CA CYS A 9 11.76 -5.09 14.98
C CYS A 9 13.17 -4.99 14.37
N GLY A 10 13.52 -3.90 13.70
CA GLY A 10 14.83 -3.73 13.07
C GLY A 10 15.01 -4.47 11.75
N THR A 11 13.91 -4.84 11.08
CA THR A 11 13.99 -5.53 9.78
C THR A 11 14.64 -4.65 8.72
N VAL A 12 15.23 -5.26 7.71
CA VAL A 12 15.76 -4.57 6.53
C VAL A 12 14.93 -4.96 5.32
N GLU A 13 14.31 -3.95 4.70
CA GLU A 13 13.38 -4.14 3.60
C GLU A 13 13.90 -3.49 2.31
N ALA A 14 13.61 -4.13 1.17
CA ALA A 14 14.04 -3.61 -0.14
C ALA A 14 13.49 -2.22 -0.46
N SER A 15 12.41 -1.80 0.20
CA SER A 15 11.78 -0.48 0.04
C SER A 15 12.33 0.59 1.00
N ASP A 16 13.18 0.24 1.97
CA ASP A 16 13.74 1.16 2.94
C ASP A 16 14.48 2.37 2.32
N PRO A 17 15.28 2.21 1.23
CA PRO A 17 15.91 3.36 0.59
C PRO A 17 14.93 4.42 0.06
N LEU A 18 13.70 4.01 -0.28
CA LEU A 18 12.66 4.95 -0.75
C LEU A 18 12.11 5.81 0.40
N ARG A 19 12.16 5.30 1.64
CA ARG A 19 11.64 5.98 2.83
C ARG A 19 12.73 6.70 3.60
N TYR A 20 13.82 6.02 3.89
CA TYR A 20 14.83 6.49 4.85
C TYR A 20 16.09 7.08 4.19
N GLY A 21 16.23 7.00 2.86
CA GLY A 21 17.35 7.59 2.11
C GLY A 21 18.73 7.06 2.53
N ARG A 22 19.75 7.34 1.71
CA ARG A 22 21.15 6.99 2.03
C ARG A 22 21.94 8.16 2.63
N HIS A 23 21.50 9.41 2.45
CA HIS A 23 22.32 10.61 2.75
C HIS A 23 21.55 11.73 3.47
N SER A 24 20.43 11.45 4.09
CA SER A 24 19.56 12.46 4.70
C SER A 24 20.03 13.02 6.05
N ALA A 25 21.15 12.52 6.62
CA ALA A 25 21.63 12.94 7.93
C ALA A 25 22.11 14.41 8.02
N LYS A 26 22.18 15.14 6.90
CA LYS A 26 22.75 16.52 6.83
C LYS A 26 21.71 17.62 6.59
N LEU A 27 20.45 17.30 6.30
CA LEU A 27 19.43 18.31 5.98
C LEU A 27 18.26 18.26 6.98
N PRO A 28 17.67 19.41 7.33
CA PRO A 28 16.44 19.46 8.10
C PRO A 28 15.33 18.65 7.42
N SER A 29 14.54 17.90 8.20
CA SER A 29 13.55 16.95 7.69
C SER A 29 12.54 17.56 6.70
N HIS A 30 12.15 18.82 6.88
CA HIS A 30 11.23 19.54 6.01
C HIS A 30 11.80 19.85 4.61
N LEU A 31 13.11 19.80 4.44
CA LEU A 31 13.79 20.01 3.15
C LEU A 31 14.06 18.68 2.43
N LEU A 32 13.91 17.53 3.12
CA LEU A 32 14.22 16.21 2.56
C LEU A 32 13.12 15.66 1.66
N GLN A 33 11.90 16.17 1.74
CA GLN A 33 10.78 15.68 0.93
C GLN A 33 10.97 15.94 -0.58
N PHE A 34 11.72 16.99 -0.94
CA PHE A 34 11.93 17.46 -2.30
C PHE A 34 13.41 17.66 -2.64
N SER A 35 14.31 16.94 -1.97
CA SER A 35 15.75 17.04 -2.27
C SER A 35 16.08 16.43 -3.64
N GLU A 36 17.16 16.88 -4.27
CA GLU A 36 17.66 16.30 -5.52
C GLU A 36 17.93 14.80 -5.40
N ASP A 37 18.29 14.34 -4.20
CA ASP A 37 18.65 12.95 -3.91
C ASP A 37 17.44 12.05 -3.65
N LYS A 38 16.25 12.60 -3.33
CA LYS A 38 15.04 11.83 -3.01
C LYS A 38 13.88 12.23 -3.92
N LYS A 39 13.76 11.54 -5.03
CA LYS A 39 12.65 11.76 -5.97
C LYS A 39 11.37 11.07 -5.46
N PRO A 40 10.18 11.68 -5.67
CA PRO A 40 8.93 11.13 -5.20
C PRO A 40 8.56 9.82 -5.92
N VAL A 41 7.88 8.94 -5.19
CA VAL A 41 7.09 7.85 -5.78
C VAL A 41 5.81 8.45 -6.34
N VAL A 42 5.52 8.19 -7.60
CA VAL A 42 4.33 8.71 -8.26
C VAL A 42 3.21 7.69 -8.20
N VAL A 43 2.03 8.13 -7.78
CA VAL A 43 0.78 7.37 -7.88
C VAL A 43 -0.03 7.96 -9.03
N TRP A 44 -0.25 7.18 -10.08
CA TRP A 44 -1.09 7.58 -11.18
C TRP A 44 -2.45 6.88 -11.11
N ASN A 45 -3.47 7.66 -10.76
CA ASN A 45 -4.86 7.23 -10.89
C ASN A 45 -5.23 7.28 -12.39
N MET A 46 -4.93 6.20 -13.11
CA MET A 46 -4.95 6.14 -14.57
C MET A 46 -6.34 6.04 -15.17
N GLY A 47 -7.36 5.84 -14.35
CA GLY A 47 -8.77 5.82 -14.68
C GLY A 47 -9.63 5.79 -13.43
N GLN A 48 -10.89 6.21 -13.55
CA GLN A 48 -11.84 6.24 -12.43
C GLN A 48 -12.84 5.06 -12.49
N ARG A 49 -12.94 4.36 -13.62
CA ARG A 49 -13.80 3.19 -13.75
C ARG A 49 -13.36 2.07 -12.82
N CYS A 50 -14.34 1.43 -12.12
CA CYS A 50 -14.09 0.29 -11.24
C CYS A 50 -15.25 -0.69 -11.30
N ASN A 51 -14.94 -1.99 -11.22
CA ASN A 51 -15.93 -3.06 -11.15
C ASN A 51 -16.50 -3.29 -9.74
N LEU A 52 -15.95 -2.61 -8.70
CA LEU A 52 -16.44 -2.67 -7.32
C LEU A 52 -17.09 -1.34 -6.90
N LYS A 53 -17.81 -1.37 -5.75
CA LYS A 53 -18.55 -0.22 -5.18
C LYS A 53 -18.16 0.04 -3.72
N CYS A 54 -16.84 0.08 -3.44
CA CYS A 54 -16.32 0.22 -2.08
C CYS A 54 -16.91 1.44 -1.35
N VAL A 55 -17.34 1.24 -0.11
CA VAL A 55 -17.97 2.30 0.71
C VAL A 55 -17.01 3.43 1.06
N HIS A 56 -15.70 3.16 1.14
CA HIS A 56 -14.64 4.12 1.48
C HIS A 56 -13.86 4.66 0.27
N CYS A 57 -14.34 4.46 -0.96
CA CYS A 57 -13.57 4.78 -2.16
C CYS A 57 -13.22 6.26 -2.25
N TYR A 58 -11.94 6.60 -2.11
CA TYR A 58 -11.44 7.97 -2.17
C TYR A 58 -11.61 8.63 -3.54
N SER A 59 -11.64 7.85 -4.63
CA SER A 59 -11.83 8.35 -6.01
C SER A 59 -13.28 8.37 -6.46
N HIS A 60 -14.22 7.97 -5.60
CA HIS A 60 -15.67 7.90 -5.92
C HIS A 60 -15.95 7.07 -7.18
N SER A 61 -15.18 6.03 -7.42
CA SER A 61 -15.25 5.17 -8.62
C SER A 61 -16.58 4.43 -8.74
N GLN A 62 -17.01 4.25 -9.99
CA GLN A 62 -18.19 3.49 -10.39
C GLN A 62 -17.87 2.71 -11.67
N ASN A 63 -18.70 1.73 -12.04
CA ASN A 63 -18.55 0.99 -13.30
C ASN A 63 -19.18 1.76 -14.48
N ARG A 64 -18.58 2.88 -14.82
CA ARG A 64 -18.93 3.70 -15.99
C ARG A 64 -17.69 4.32 -16.59
N GLU A 65 -17.79 4.81 -17.80
CA GLU A 65 -16.74 5.61 -18.44
C GLU A 65 -16.71 7.03 -17.87
N TYR A 66 -15.54 7.61 -17.83
CA TYR A 66 -15.29 8.97 -17.36
C TYR A 66 -14.58 9.78 -18.46
N ALA A 67 -15.02 11.02 -18.65
CA ALA A 67 -14.35 11.96 -19.55
C ALA A 67 -13.10 12.54 -18.86
N GLY A 68 -12.11 12.94 -19.68
CA GLY A 68 -10.91 13.62 -19.20
C GLY A 68 -9.82 12.71 -18.62
N GLU A 69 -9.95 11.40 -18.76
CA GLU A 69 -8.83 10.48 -18.51
C GLU A 69 -7.76 10.65 -19.58
N LEU A 70 -6.48 10.55 -19.21
CA LEU A 70 -5.37 10.65 -20.18
C LEU A 70 -5.51 9.55 -21.24
N SER A 71 -5.32 9.93 -22.49
CA SER A 71 -5.16 8.99 -23.60
C SER A 71 -3.90 8.13 -23.42
N THR A 72 -3.73 7.12 -24.27
CA THR A 72 -2.52 6.30 -24.28
C THR A 72 -1.28 7.14 -24.60
N GLU A 73 -1.37 8.07 -25.55
CA GLU A 73 -0.29 8.96 -25.95
C GLU A 73 0.12 9.92 -24.83
N GLU A 74 -0.85 10.53 -24.15
CA GLU A 74 -0.60 11.39 -23.00
C GLU A 74 -0.01 10.58 -21.82
N GLY A 75 -0.49 9.34 -21.61
CA GLY A 75 0.09 8.43 -20.62
C GLY A 75 1.54 8.05 -20.93
N ARG A 76 1.88 7.86 -22.20
CA ARG A 76 3.27 7.67 -22.65
C ARG A 76 4.12 8.90 -22.39
N ALA A 77 3.63 10.08 -22.73
CA ALA A 77 4.33 11.34 -22.46
C ALA A 77 4.59 11.54 -20.97
N LEU A 78 3.59 11.27 -20.11
CA LEU A 78 3.75 11.29 -18.65
C LEU A 78 4.87 10.36 -18.19
N ILE A 79 4.93 9.13 -18.67
CA ILE A 79 5.97 8.16 -18.28
C ILE A 79 7.36 8.64 -18.72
N GLU A 80 7.48 9.21 -19.92
CA GLU A 80 8.75 9.78 -20.40
C GLU A 80 9.20 10.97 -19.54
N ASP A 81 8.28 11.83 -19.10
CA ASP A 81 8.57 12.94 -18.19
C ASP A 81 9.02 12.45 -16.83
N LEU A 82 8.33 11.46 -16.27
CA LEU A 82 8.71 10.85 -14.98
C LEU A 82 10.09 10.18 -15.02
N ALA A 83 10.41 9.52 -16.13
CA ALA A 83 11.72 8.93 -16.34
C ALA A 83 12.83 9.99 -16.40
N ARG A 84 12.61 11.08 -17.16
CA ARG A 84 13.55 12.23 -17.22
C ARG A 84 13.70 12.94 -15.88
N PHE A 85 12.61 13.06 -15.11
CA PHE A 85 12.63 13.62 -13.76
C PHE A 85 13.39 12.73 -12.78
N GLY A 86 13.54 11.43 -13.07
CA GLY A 86 14.21 10.45 -12.21
C GLY A 86 13.30 9.85 -11.15
N SER A 87 12.00 9.79 -11.40
CA SER A 87 11.06 9.13 -10.48
C SER A 87 11.40 7.63 -10.35
N PRO A 88 11.62 7.10 -9.13
CA PRO A 88 12.07 5.72 -8.97
C PRO A 88 10.98 4.68 -9.20
N VAL A 89 9.74 5.06 -8.98
CA VAL A 89 8.58 4.16 -9.01
C VAL A 89 7.34 4.89 -9.51
N ILE A 90 6.60 4.24 -10.39
CA ILE A 90 5.21 4.58 -10.72
C ILE A 90 4.28 3.49 -10.19
N LEU A 91 3.28 3.88 -9.39
CA LEU A 91 2.20 3.03 -8.92
C LEU A 91 0.96 3.29 -9.79
N PHE A 92 0.63 2.34 -10.64
CA PHE A 92 -0.61 2.35 -11.40
C PHE A 92 -1.78 2.02 -10.48
N SER A 93 -2.72 2.94 -10.37
CA SER A 93 -3.87 2.91 -9.47
C SER A 93 -5.09 3.54 -10.14
N GLY A 94 -6.09 3.95 -9.37
CA GLY A 94 -7.30 4.65 -9.84
C GLY A 94 -8.56 4.02 -9.30
N GLY A 95 -9.53 3.76 -10.20
CA GLY A 95 -10.63 2.85 -9.92
C GLY A 95 -10.10 1.42 -9.88
N GLU A 96 -10.21 0.69 -10.99
CA GLU A 96 -9.51 -0.58 -11.16
C GLU A 96 -8.59 -0.50 -12.39
N PRO A 97 -7.27 -0.44 -12.20
CA PRO A 97 -6.33 -0.24 -13.30
C PRO A 97 -6.36 -1.37 -14.34
N LEU A 98 -6.71 -2.60 -13.95
CA LEU A 98 -6.83 -3.75 -14.87
C LEU A 98 -8.00 -3.62 -15.86
N LEU A 99 -8.90 -2.66 -15.70
CA LEU A 99 -9.93 -2.34 -16.68
C LEU A 99 -9.39 -1.49 -17.84
N ARG A 100 -8.22 -0.87 -17.68
CA ARG A 100 -7.59 -0.05 -18.71
C ARG A 100 -6.76 -0.93 -19.65
N LYS A 101 -7.15 -0.98 -20.93
CA LYS A 101 -6.58 -1.93 -21.90
C LYS A 101 -5.11 -1.68 -22.23
N ASP A 102 -4.65 -0.44 -22.16
CA ASP A 102 -3.27 -0.04 -22.47
C ASP A 102 -2.32 -0.10 -21.24
N LEU A 103 -2.81 -0.50 -20.04
CA LEU A 103 -1.97 -0.70 -18.87
C LEU A 103 -0.72 -1.57 -19.15
N PRO A 104 -0.82 -2.72 -19.86
CA PRO A 104 0.35 -3.53 -20.15
C PRO A 104 1.43 -2.78 -20.93
N ASP A 105 1.05 -1.99 -21.93
CA ASP A 105 1.99 -1.23 -22.75
C ASP A 105 2.62 -0.06 -21.98
N LEU A 106 1.84 0.63 -21.17
CA LEU A 106 2.32 1.72 -20.31
C LEU A 106 3.27 1.18 -19.21
N ALA A 107 2.94 0.05 -18.59
CA ALA A 107 3.81 -0.57 -17.58
C ALA A 107 5.14 -1.06 -18.20
N ARG A 108 5.09 -1.60 -19.41
CA ARG A 108 6.29 -1.99 -20.17
C ARG A 108 7.16 -0.77 -20.50
N LEU A 109 6.56 0.31 -20.98
CA LEU A 109 7.27 1.55 -21.25
C LEU A 109 7.96 2.10 -20.00
N ALA A 110 7.27 2.15 -18.85
CA ALA A 110 7.85 2.59 -17.58
C ALA A 110 9.10 1.77 -17.23
N ARG A 111 9.01 0.44 -17.27
CA ARG A 111 10.16 -0.46 -17.05
C ARG A 111 11.32 -0.17 -18.03
N ASP A 112 11.01 -0.05 -19.32
CA ASP A 112 12.03 0.14 -20.35
C ASP A 112 12.74 1.51 -20.24
N ARG A 113 12.11 2.47 -19.54
CA ARG A 113 12.69 3.78 -19.16
C ARG A 113 13.34 3.77 -17.77
N GLY A 114 13.46 2.62 -17.11
CA GLY A 114 14.08 2.49 -15.79
C GLY A 114 13.20 2.93 -14.62
N VAL A 115 11.92 3.22 -14.85
CA VAL A 115 10.94 3.51 -13.79
C VAL A 115 10.29 2.20 -13.34
N ARG A 116 10.45 1.84 -12.07
CA ARG A 116 9.86 0.61 -11.54
C ARG A 116 8.33 0.69 -11.53
N ALA A 117 7.68 -0.18 -12.31
CA ALA A 117 6.24 -0.28 -12.38
C ALA A 117 5.69 -1.19 -11.27
N VAL A 118 4.71 -0.71 -10.52
CA VAL A 118 3.93 -1.45 -9.53
C VAL A 118 2.44 -1.15 -9.70
N ILE A 119 1.57 -2.02 -9.23
CA ILE A 119 0.12 -1.85 -9.39
C ILE A 119 -0.60 -1.94 -8.04
N SER A 120 -1.65 -1.13 -7.88
CA SER A 120 -2.65 -1.22 -6.81
C SER A 120 -3.97 -1.61 -7.42
N THR A 121 -4.48 -2.78 -7.08
CA THR A 121 -5.68 -3.37 -7.66
C THR A 121 -6.62 -3.91 -6.58
N ASN A 122 -7.89 -4.07 -6.90
CA ASN A 122 -8.81 -4.83 -6.05
C ASN A 122 -8.59 -6.36 -6.17
N GLY A 123 -7.76 -6.80 -7.11
CA GLY A 123 -7.35 -8.19 -7.30
C GLY A 123 -8.38 -9.09 -8.00
N THR A 124 -9.63 -8.68 -8.12
CA THR A 124 -10.72 -9.55 -8.61
C THR A 124 -10.61 -9.92 -10.09
N LEU A 125 -9.83 -9.15 -10.86
CA LEU A 125 -9.62 -9.37 -12.29
C LEU A 125 -8.29 -10.08 -12.61
N VAL A 126 -7.51 -10.44 -11.60
CA VAL A 126 -6.23 -11.12 -11.78
C VAL A 126 -6.44 -12.60 -12.04
N THR A 127 -6.72 -12.96 -13.29
CA THR A 127 -6.76 -14.36 -13.74
C THR A 127 -5.33 -14.94 -13.85
N PRO A 128 -5.15 -16.28 -13.94
CA PRO A 128 -3.83 -16.87 -14.20
C PRO A 128 -3.17 -16.32 -15.48
N GLY A 129 -3.96 -16.03 -16.52
CA GLY A 129 -3.47 -15.41 -17.76
C GLY A 129 -2.95 -13.99 -17.51
N MET A 130 -3.73 -13.16 -16.82
CA MET A 130 -3.36 -11.80 -16.45
C MET A 130 -2.10 -11.81 -15.58
N ALA A 131 -1.99 -12.65 -14.57
CA ALA A 131 -0.81 -12.75 -13.71
C ALA A 131 0.46 -13.07 -14.53
N ARG A 132 0.38 -14.03 -15.46
CA ARG A 132 1.51 -14.34 -16.37
C ARG A 132 1.89 -13.15 -17.26
N GLU A 133 0.93 -12.41 -17.78
CA GLU A 133 1.16 -11.20 -18.57
C GLU A 133 1.86 -10.11 -17.74
N LEU A 134 1.34 -9.80 -16.55
CA LEU A 134 1.95 -8.85 -15.63
C LEU A 134 3.40 -9.24 -15.28
N LYS A 135 3.67 -10.52 -15.07
CA LYS A 135 5.04 -11.01 -14.87
C LYS A 135 5.92 -10.81 -16.08
N LYS A 136 5.43 -11.13 -17.28
CA LYS A 136 6.17 -10.95 -18.55
C LYS A 136 6.51 -9.49 -18.82
N ILE A 137 5.62 -8.57 -18.47
CA ILE A 137 5.86 -7.13 -18.54
C ILE A 137 6.98 -6.69 -17.59
N GLY A 138 7.28 -7.45 -16.55
CA GLY A 138 8.28 -7.13 -15.54
C GLY A 138 7.72 -6.31 -14.37
N LEU A 139 6.42 -6.43 -14.11
CA LEU A 139 5.81 -5.82 -12.93
C LEU A 139 6.45 -6.39 -11.66
N SER A 140 6.97 -5.52 -10.80
CA SER A 140 7.77 -5.95 -9.65
C SER A 140 6.95 -6.23 -8.40
N TYR A 141 5.73 -5.68 -8.31
CA TYR A 141 4.87 -5.80 -7.14
C TYR A 141 3.40 -5.51 -7.47
N VAL A 142 2.51 -6.27 -6.83
CA VAL A 142 1.07 -6.08 -6.88
C VAL A 142 0.54 -5.89 -5.45
N GLY A 143 -0.02 -4.73 -5.17
CA GLY A 143 -0.76 -4.46 -3.93
C GLY A 143 -2.23 -4.77 -4.14
N VAL A 144 -2.76 -5.75 -3.39
CA VAL A 144 -4.16 -6.15 -3.47
C VAL A 144 -4.93 -5.63 -2.26
N SER A 145 -6.06 -5.03 -2.51
CA SER A 145 -6.88 -4.42 -1.47
C SER A 145 -7.88 -5.43 -0.90
N LEU A 146 -7.77 -5.69 0.42
CA LEU A 146 -8.73 -6.44 1.23
C LEU A 146 -9.02 -5.65 2.51
N ASP A 147 -10.28 -5.37 2.80
CA ASP A 147 -10.68 -4.53 3.95
C ASP A 147 -11.45 -5.30 5.02
N GLY A 148 -11.15 -6.56 5.20
CA GLY A 148 -11.73 -7.44 6.20
C GLY A 148 -11.62 -8.90 5.80
N MET A 149 -12.13 -9.77 6.67
CA MET A 149 -12.41 -11.15 6.33
C MET A 149 -13.63 -11.22 5.42
N GLU A 150 -13.96 -12.38 4.87
CA GLU A 150 -14.87 -12.55 3.73
C GLU A 150 -16.15 -11.69 3.81
N GLU A 151 -16.94 -11.83 4.87
CA GLU A 151 -18.22 -11.11 5.01
C GLU A 151 -18.00 -9.59 5.13
N THR A 152 -17.04 -9.17 5.95
CA THR A 152 -16.70 -7.75 6.14
C THR A 152 -16.18 -7.16 4.84
N ASN A 153 -15.26 -7.86 4.17
CA ASN A 153 -14.68 -7.39 2.91
C ASN A 153 -15.75 -7.21 1.83
N ASP A 154 -16.62 -8.20 1.63
CA ASP A 154 -17.63 -8.17 0.57
C ASP A 154 -18.63 -7.04 0.80
N ARG A 155 -19.03 -6.82 2.06
CA ARG A 155 -19.87 -5.67 2.46
C ARG A 155 -19.14 -4.35 2.19
N PHE A 156 -17.85 -4.28 2.51
CA PHE A 156 -17.03 -3.07 2.35
C PHE A 156 -16.77 -2.75 0.88
N ARG A 157 -16.52 -3.79 0.07
CA ARG A 157 -16.29 -3.69 -1.38
C ARG A 157 -17.58 -3.57 -2.20
N GLY A 158 -18.74 -3.82 -1.56
CA GLY A 158 -20.06 -3.69 -2.15
C GLY A 158 -20.37 -4.72 -3.24
N VAL A 159 -19.67 -5.87 -3.23
CA VAL A 159 -19.86 -6.98 -4.17
C VAL A 159 -19.60 -8.30 -3.45
N GLU A 160 -20.59 -9.19 -3.46
CA GLU A 160 -20.47 -10.55 -2.93
C GLU A 160 -19.42 -11.35 -3.70
N GLY A 161 -18.60 -12.12 -2.99
CA GLY A 161 -17.51 -12.90 -3.56
C GLY A 161 -16.25 -12.10 -3.89
N ALA A 162 -16.21 -10.79 -3.62
CA ALA A 162 -15.04 -9.95 -3.88
C ALA A 162 -13.80 -10.43 -3.08
N PHE A 163 -13.98 -10.90 -1.84
CA PHE A 163 -12.91 -11.47 -1.03
C PHE A 163 -12.27 -12.69 -1.71
N ARG A 164 -13.10 -13.66 -2.07
CA ARG A 164 -12.61 -14.90 -2.71
C ARG A 164 -11.92 -14.63 -4.03
N ALA A 165 -12.49 -13.74 -4.85
CA ALA A 165 -11.90 -13.35 -6.12
C ALA A 165 -10.55 -12.63 -5.94
N ALA A 166 -10.44 -11.71 -4.98
CA ALA A 166 -9.20 -11.01 -4.66
C ALA A 166 -8.13 -11.98 -4.11
N LEU A 167 -8.51 -12.90 -3.23
CA LEU A 167 -7.61 -13.92 -2.69
C LEU A 167 -7.10 -14.87 -3.78
N GLN A 168 -7.99 -15.28 -4.72
CA GLN A 168 -7.55 -16.04 -5.87
C GLN A 168 -6.58 -15.24 -6.75
N GLY A 169 -6.82 -13.95 -6.95
CA GLY A 169 -5.91 -13.05 -7.66
C GLY A 169 -4.52 -12.97 -7.01
N ILE A 170 -4.45 -12.95 -5.67
CA ILE A 170 -3.19 -13.01 -4.92
C ILE A 170 -2.45 -14.32 -5.24
N ARG A 171 -3.14 -15.47 -5.14
CA ARG A 171 -2.54 -16.79 -5.43
C ARG A 171 -2.04 -16.86 -6.86
N ASN A 172 -2.82 -16.37 -7.84
CA ASN A 172 -2.39 -16.31 -9.23
C ASN A 172 -1.12 -15.47 -9.44
N CYS A 173 -0.99 -14.34 -8.73
CA CYS A 173 0.25 -13.54 -8.75
C CYS A 173 1.42 -14.30 -8.15
N GLN A 174 1.24 -14.98 -7.02
CA GLN A 174 2.29 -15.77 -6.35
C GLN A 174 2.76 -16.92 -7.23
N GLU A 175 1.83 -17.66 -7.83
CA GLU A 175 2.13 -18.73 -8.79
C GLU A 175 2.92 -18.23 -10.01
N ALA A 176 2.62 -17.02 -10.48
CA ALA A 176 3.39 -16.36 -11.53
C ALA A 176 4.75 -15.80 -11.05
N GLY A 177 5.08 -15.88 -9.75
CA GLY A 177 6.29 -15.36 -9.15
C GLY A 177 6.33 -13.84 -9.05
N ILE A 178 5.17 -13.18 -8.87
CA ILE A 178 5.07 -11.75 -8.60
C ILE A 178 4.96 -11.54 -7.09
N LYS A 179 5.74 -10.61 -6.56
CA LYS A 179 5.64 -10.20 -5.14
C LYS A 179 4.29 -9.51 -4.90
N VAL A 180 3.57 -9.96 -3.89
CA VAL A 180 2.26 -9.40 -3.50
C VAL A 180 2.30 -8.79 -2.12
N GLY A 181 1.34 -7.91 -1.83
CA GLY A 181 1.09 -7.41 -0.48
C GLY A 181 -0.37 -6.98 -0.35
N LEU A 182 -0.86 -6.98 0.89
CA LEU A 182 -2.20 -6.50 1.20
C LEU A 182 -2.22 -4.99 1.45
N ARG A 183 -3.37 -4.40 1.17
CA ARG A 183 -3.77 -3.05 1.54
C ARG A 183 -5.10 -3.12 2.27
N PHE A 184 -5.13 -2.61 3.48
CA PHE A 184 -6.29 -2.66 4.37
C PHE A 184 -6.56 -1.27 4.93
N THR A 185 -7.76 -0.73 4.71
CA THR A 185 -8.15 0.58 5.27
C THR A 185 -8.93 0.38 6.57
N ILE A 186 -8.33 0.80 7.67
CA ILE A 186 -8.86 0.62 9.02
C ILE A 186 -10.00 1.63 9.28
N ASN A 187 -11.07 1.14 9.86
CA ASN A 187 -12.15 1.96 10.44
C ASN A 187 -12.93 1.12 11.49
N ARG A 188 -13.94 1.72 12.11
CA ARG A 188 -14.71 1.05 13.18
C ARG A 188 -15.42 -0.22 12.71
N ARG A 189 -15.81 -0.30 11.43
CA ARG A 189 -16.54 -1.46 10.89
C ARG A 189 -15.68 -2.69 10.66
N ASN A 190 -14.34 -2.53 10.56
CA ASN A 190 -13.45 -3.63 10.17
C ASN A 190 -12.20 -3.79 11.06
N SER A 191 -11.98 -2.90 12.03
CA SER A 191 -10.81 -2.98 12.92
C SER A 191 -10.74 -4.30 13.70
N HIS A 192 -11.87 -4.94 13.94
CA HIS A 192 -11.95 -6.24 14.60
C HIS A 192 -11.37 -7.39 13.75
N ASP A 193 -11.25 -7.22 12.43
CA ASP A 193 -10.68 -8.21 11.53
C ASP A 193 -9.15 -8.14 11.41
N VAL A 194 -8.50 -7.13 12.00
CA VAL A 194 -7.03 -6.99 11.95
C VAL A 194 -6.31 -8.25 12.39
N PRO A 195 -6.69 -8.96 13.49
CA PRO A 195 -6.07 -10.24 13.84
C PRO A 195 -6.23 -11.29 12.73
N GLY A 196 -7.43 -11.43 12.18
CA GLY A 196 -7.71 -12.36 11.08
C GLY A 196 -6.92 -12.06 9.81
N ILE A 197 -6.64 -10.79 9.54
CA ILE A 197 -5.76 -10.38 8.42
C ILE A 197 -4.33 -10.85 8.67
N PHE A 198 -3.79 -10.74 9.88
CA PHE A 198 -2.45 -11.30 10.18
C PHE A 198 -2.41 -12.81 10.00
N ASP A 199 -3.44 -13.53 10.44
CA ASP A 199 -3.55 -14.98 10.25
C ASP A 199 -3.68 -15.35 8.76
N LEU A 200 -4.38 -14.54 7.96
CA LEU A 200 -4.45 -14.68 6.51
C LEU A 200 -3.08 -14.48 5.84
N LEU A 201 -2.34 -13.45 6.24
CA LEU A 201 -0.99 -13.17 5.73
C LEU A 201 -0.05 -14.36 5.93
N GLU A 202 -0.10 -14.98 7.12
CA GLU A 202 0.69 -16.17 7.43
C GLU A 202 0.26 -17.38 6.60
N ARG A 203 -1.05 -17.66 6.55
CA ARG A 203 -1.60 -18.81 5.83
C ARG A 203 -1.35 -18.76 4.33
N GLU A 204 -1.46 -17.58 3.74
CA GLU A 204 -1.29 -17.37 2.30
C GLU A 204 0.15 -16.96 1.92
N ASN A 205 1.08 -16.94 2.88
CA ASN A 205 2.48 -16.52 2.67
C ASN A 205 2.59 -15.14 1.99
N ILE A 206 1.78 -14.17 2.41
CA ILE A 206 1.81 -12.81 1.86
C ILE A 206 2.84 -11.99 2.64
N PRO A 207 3.95 -11.56 2.01
CA PRO A 207 5.11 -11.01 2.74
C PRO A 207 4.96 -9.56 3.17
N ARG A 208 3.85 -8.89 2.81
CA ARG A 208 3.68 -7.46 3.06
C ARG A 208 2.23 -7.09 3.32
N VAL A 209 2.02 -6.15 4.26
CA VAL A 209 0.74 -5.49 4.50
C VAL A 209 0.93 -4.00 4.76
N CYS A 210 0.02 -3.19 4.21
CA CYS A 210 -0.10 -1.77 4.51
C CYS A 210 -1.48 -1.51 5.14
N PHE A 211 -1.51 -1.07 6.38
CA PHE A 211 -2.70 -0.61 7.07
C PHE A 211 -2.86 0.89 6.87
N TYR A 212 -3.90 1.29 6.18
CA TYR A 212 -4.24 2.68 5.91
C TYR A 212 -5.23 3.19 6.97
N HIS A 213 -5.02 4.38 7.49
CA HIS A 213 -6.09 5.08 8.19
C HIS A 213 -7.10 5.62 7.17
N LEU A 214 -8.35 5.80 7.60
CA LEU A 214 -9.41 6.27 6.71
C LEU A 214 -9.10 7.68 6.21
N VAL A 215 -9.22 7.88 4.90
CA VAL A 215 -9.06 9.19 4.25
C VAL A 215 -10.44 9.76 3.91
N TYR A 216 -10.70 10.99 4.34
CA TYR A 216 -11.99 11.65 4.17
C TYR A 216 -12.15 12.29 2.78
N ALA A 217 -11.90 11.48 1.75
CA ALA A 217 -12.06 11.87 0.35
C ALA A 217 -13.02 10.92 -0.38
N GLY A 218 -13.69 11.41 -1.41
CA GLY A 218 -14.69 10.64 -2.13
C GLY A 218 -15.80 10.11 -1.20
N ARG A 219 -16.16 8.83 -1.32
CA ARG A 219 -17.10 8.18 -0.39
C ARG A 219 -16.55 7.99 1.02
N GLY A 220 -15.23 8.05 1.20
CA GLY A 220 -14.63 8.02 2.53
C GLY A 220 -15.09 9.17 3.43
N SER A 221 -15.48 10.32 2.87
CA SER A 221 -16.03 11.45 3.62
C SER A 221 -17.38 11.12 4.28
N GLU A 222 -18.12 10.18 3.73
CA GLU A 222 -19.41 9.73 4.28
C GLU A 222 -19.22 8.82 5.52
N LEU A 223 -17.97 8.33 5.74
CA LEU A 223 -17.61 7.43 6.82
C LEU A 223 -16.91 8.13 8.01
N ILE A 224 -16.88 9.46 8.06
CA ILE A 224 -16.23 10.21 9.17
C ILE A 224 -16.74 9.74 10.54
N GLY A 225 -18.07 9.50 10.68
CA GLY A 225 -18.65 8.97 11.91
C GLY A 225 -18.28 7.52 12.24
N GLU A 226 -17.71 6.79 11.29
CA GLU A 226 -17.27 5.40 11.43
C GLU A 226 -15.75 5.28 11.59
N ASP A 227 -15.05 6.40 11.63
CA ASP A 227 -13.62 6.38 11.90
C ASP A 227 -13.34 6.07 13.37
N LEU A 228 -12.16 5.57 13.64
CA LEU A 228 -11.71 5.26 14.98
C LEU A 228 -11.44 6.55 15.76
N ASP A 229 -11.88 6.63 16.99
CA ASP A 229 -11.42 7.68 17.90
C ASP A 229 -9.94 7.47 18.29
N HIS A 230 -9.35 8.44 19.00
CA HIS A 230 -7.93 8.39 19.38
C HIS A 230 -7.59 7.15 20.24
N THR A 231 -8.51 6.70 21.10
CA THR A 231 -8.30 5.54 21.95
C THR A 231 -8.38 4.24 21.14
N GLU A 232 -9.37 4.14 20.27
CA GLU A 232 -9.55 3.01 19.36
C GLU A 232 -8.36 2.90 18.40
N THR A 233 -7.95 4.02 17.78
CA THR A 233 -6.78 4.10 16.90
C THR A 233 -5.52 3.60 17.59
N ARG A 234 -5.25 4.07 18.83
CA ARG A 234 -4.10 3.61 19.61
C ARG A 234 -4.14 2.10 19.86
N ARG A 235 -5.31 1.56 20.25
CA ARG A 235 -5.46 0.11 20.47
C ARG A 235 -5.16 -0.70 19.21
N VAL A 236 -5.64 -0.25 18.05
CA VAL A 236 -5.39 -0.94 16.78
C VAL A 236 -3.92 -0.84 16.38
N VAL A 237 -3.28 0.32 16.53
CA VAL A 237 -1.84 0.48 16.26
C VAL A 237 -1.00 -0.37 17.22
N ASP A 238 -1.34 -0.42 18.51
CA ASP A 238 -0.67 -1.30 19.49
C ASP A 238 -0.84 -2.77 19.10
N LEU A 239 -2.03 -3.19 18.70
CA LEU A 239 -2.29 -4.54 18.19
C LEU A 239 -1.43 -4.88 16.96
N ILE A 240 -1.33 -3.95 16.00
CA ILE A 240 -0.48 -4.14 14.81
C ILE A 240 1.00 -4.30 15.22
N ILE A 241 1.47 -3.50 16.17
CA ILE A 241 2.84 -3.61 16.69
C ILE A 241 3.05 -4.97 17.37
N ASP A 242 2.11 -5.41 18.23
CA ASP A 242 2.21 -6.69 18.96
C ASP A 242 2.22 -7.89 18.00
N ARG A 243 1.31 -7.91 17.02
CA ARG A 243 1.28 -8.97 16.01
C ARG A 243 2.55 -8.98 15.15
N THR A 244 3.10 -7.81 14.81
CA THR A 244 4.37 -7.70 14.07
C THR A 244 5.52 -8.25 14.89
N LYS A 245 5.60 -7.89 16.18
CA LYS A 245 6.60 -8.41 17.12
C LYS A 245 6.54 -9.94 17.25
N ASP A 246 5.34 -10.49 17.41
CA ASP A 246 5.11 -11.93 17.49
C ASP A 246 5.58 -12.65 16.24
N LEU A 247 5.18 -12.20 15.05
CA LEU A 247 5.65 -12.75 13.77
C LEU A 247 7.16 -12.75 13.67
N HIS A 248 7.77 -11.62 13.99
CA HIS A 248 9.22 -11.48 13.93
C HIS A 248 9.93 -12.42 14.92
N SER A 249 9.42 -12.55 16.16
CA SER A 249 9.98 -13.46 17.18
C SER A 249 9.92 -14.93 16.76
N ARG A 250 8.95 -15.31 15.94
CA ARG A 250 8.81 -16.64 15.33
C ARG A 250 9.61 -16.84 14.04
N GLY A 251 10.48 -15.87 13.69
CA GLY A 251 11.31 -15.91 12.47
C GLY A 251 10.54 -15.66 11.17
N LYS A 252 9.31 -15.17 11.24
CA LYS A 252 8.49 -14.84 10.07
C LYS A 252 8.67 -13.36 9.71
N ALA A 253 9.67 -13.08 8.88
CA ALA A 253 9.90 -11.73 8.39
C ALA A 253 8.75 -11.28 7.47
N MET A 254 8.06 -10.22 7.87
CA MET A 254 6.95 -9.63 7.15
C MET A 254 7.09 -8.10 7.18
N GLU A 255 6.91 -7.46 6.02
CA GLU A 255 6.90 -5.99 5.95
C GLU A 255 5.52 -5.46 6.35
N VAL A 256 5.43 -4.88 7.54
CA VAL A 256 4.20 -4.28 8.09
C VAL A 256 4.34 -2.77 8.15
N LEU A 257 3.38 -2.06 7.58
CA LEU A 257 3.38 -0.61 7.44
C LEU A 257 2.05 -0.02 7.90
N THR A 258 2.09 1.19 8.46
CA THR A 258 0.90 2.06 8.59
C THR A 258 1.03 3.29 7.70
N VAL A 259 -0.10 3.81 7.23
CA VAL A 259 -0.17 4.88 6.21
C VAL A 259 -1.28 5.86 6.58
N ASP A 260 -1.14 7.11 6.15
CA ASP A 260 -2.11 8.20 6.27
C ASP A 260 -2.37 8.70 7.70
N ASN A 261 -1.54 8.29 8.68
CA ASN A 261 -1.52 8.88 10.02
C ASN A 261 -0.07 9.12 10.48
N HIS A 262 0.33 10.37 10.55
CA HIS A 262 1.68 10.75 10.96
C HIS A 262 1.96 10.48 12.45
N SER A 263 0.91 10.37 13.27
CA SER A 263 1.04 10.10 14.71
C SER A 263 1.51 8.68 15.04
N ASP A 264 1.40 7.74 14.09
CA ASP A 264 1.82 6.35 14.31
C ASP A 264 3.32 6.24 14.61
N GLY A 265 4.14 7.05 13.94
CA GLY A 265 5.59 7.10 14.19
C GLY A 265 5.93 7.53 15.61
N PRO A 266 5.50 8.73 16.07
CA PRO A 266 5.64 9.14 17.47
C PRO A 266 5.05 8.16 18.48
N CYS A 267 3.89 7.57 18.19
CA CYS A 267 3.27 6.57 19.07
C CYS A 267 4.19 5.36 19.27
N LEU A 268 4.73 4.83 18.18
CA LEU A 268 5.67 3.71 18.19
C LEU A 268 6.95 4.07 18.97
N TYR A 269 7.53 5.23 18.72
CA TYR A 269 8.72 5.71 19.44
C TYR A 269 8.47 5.81 20.96
N LEU A 270 7.36 6.45 21.37
CA LEU A 270 7.00 6.61 22.77
C LEU A 270 6.75 5.25 23.46
N ARG A 271 6.19 4.29 22.73
CA ARG A 271 6.05 2.92 23.23
C ARG A 271 7.42 2.28 23.47
N MET A 272 8.31 2.33 22.50
CA MET A 272 9.67 1.79 22.61
C MET A 272 10.47 2.45 23.75
N ALA A 273 10.34 3.75 23.92
CA ALA A 273 10.98 4.47 25.02
C ALA A 273 10.46 4.02 26.40
N ARG A 274 9.14 3.82 26.53
CA ARG A 274 8.53 3.29 27.78
C ARG A 274 8.94 1.84 28.08
N GLU A 275 9.14 1.04 27.03
CA GLU A 275 9.63 -0.35 27.16
C GLU A 275 11.14 -0.43 27.42
N GLY A 276 11.85 0.69 27.47
CA GLY A 276 13.30 0.75 27.69
C GLY A 276 14.12 0.18 26.53
N SER A 277 13.56 0.23 25.30
CA SER A 277 14.26 -0.29 24.11
C SER A 277 15.54 0.51 23.81
N SER A 278 16.66 -0.19 23.72
CA SER A 278 17.95 0.40 23.32
C SER A 278 17.94 1.01 21.90
N ARG A 279 16.97 0.62 21.07
CA ARG A 279 16.80 1.14 19.70
C ARG A 279 15.98 2.43 19.62
N ALA A 280 15.38 2.92 20.72
CA ALA A 280 14.56 4.13 20.68
C ALA A 280 15.28 5.35 20.08
N PRO A 281 16.58 5.65 20.39
CA PRO A 281 17.29 6.75 19.74
C PRO A 281 17.43 6.58 18.23
N GLU A 282 17.79 5.39 17.73
CA GLU A 282 17.85 5.06 16.30
C GLU A 282 16.50 5.30 15.62
N VAL A 283 15.41 4.88 16.25
CA VAL A 283 14.05 5.05 15.71
C VAL A 283 13.66 6.51 15.59
N MET A 284 14.04 7.35 16.56
CA MET A 284 13.83 8.78 16.49
C MET A 284 14.52 9.39 15.26
N ASP A 285 15.77 9.00 15.00
CA ASP A 285 16.52 9.50 13.85
C ASP A 285 15.90 9.01 12.52
N LEU A 286 15.48 7.75 12.44
CA LEU A 286 14.77 7.22 11.28
C LEU A 286 13.44 7.93 11.01
N LEU A 287 12.69 8.29 12.07
CA LEU A 287 11.44 9.03 11.93
C LEU A 287 11.70 10.46 11.41
N ARG A 288 12.75 11.13 11.87
CA ARG A 288 13.15 12.45 11.35
C ARG A 288 13.51 12.40 9.87
N MET A 289 14.12 11.30 9.41
CA MET A 289 14.45 11.10 8.00
C MET A 289 13.26 10.77 7.11
N ASN A 290 12.20 10.19 7.68
CA ASN A 290 11.00 9.77 6.96
C ASN A 290 9.92 10.89 6.88
N GLY A 291 10.07 11.95 7.66
CA GLY A 291 9.11 13.05 7.85
C GLY A 291 8.91 13.98 6.70
#